data_cef90994388a5537dc9328e02398d4e2
#
_entry.id   cef90994388a5537dc9328e02398d4e2
#
_cell.length_a   1.000
_cell.length_b   1.000
_cell.length_c   1.000
_cell.angle_alpha   90.00
_cell.angle_beta   90.00
_cell.angle_gamma   90.00
#
_symmetry.space_group_name_H-M   'P 1'
#
loop_
_entity.id
_entity.type
_entity.pdbx_description
1 polymer ?
#
loop_
_entity_poly.entity_id
_entity_poly.type
_entity_poly.pdbx_seq_one_letter_code
_entity_poly.pdbx_strand_id
1 'polypeptide(L)'
;MKTGIKHILIILALMVPTACSDWLVLIPPQGLIREEFWQSKEDVEAVVMGAYQEFAAMDELLFKYGEIRADMVVGDVNQGNDDRKVAEGNIYSDNSLCNWNQFYTVIDYCNEVIKNAPEVKKVDNTFTDYAMNGYLSEVYWLRGLAYFYLVRVFGDVPYITEPTETD
;
A
#
# COMPACT_ATOMS: atom_id res chain seq x y z
N MET A 1 -22.19 -54.98 -34.24
CA MET A 1 -21.49 -54.59 -33.01
C MET A 1 -20.47 -53.44 -33.17
N LYS A 2 -19.72 -53.34 -34.25
CA LYS A 2 -18.70 -52.28 -34.46
C LYS A 2 -19.27 -50.85 -34.66
N THR A 3 -20.49 -50.70 -35.16
CA THR A 3 -21.14 -49.40 -35.38
C THR A 3 -21.67 -48.77 -34.08
N GLY A 4 -22.21 -49.56 -33.15
CA GLY A 4 -22.72 -49.05 -31.87
C GLY A 4 -21.63 -48.50 -30.97
N ILE A 5 -20.44 -49.14 -30.97
CA ILE A 5 -19.29 -48.70 -30.18
C ILE A 5 -18.76 -47.32 -30.67
N LYS A 6 -18.79 -47.08 -32.00
CA LYS A 6 -18.39 -45.79 -32.55
C LYS A 6 -19.35 -44.63 -32.10
N HIS A 7 -20.63 -44.89 -32.05
CA HIS A 7 -21.60 -43.87 -31.62
C HIS A 7 -21.49 -43.57 -30.10
N ILE A 8 -21.21 -44.59 -29.28
CA ILE A 8 -20.97 -44.42 -27.85
C ILE A 8 -19.70 -43.59 -27.61
N LEU A 9 -18.62 -43.84 -28.36
CA LEU A 9 -17.38 -43.07 -28.28
C LEU A 9 -17.55 -41.61 -28.72
N ILE A 10 -18.39 -41.35 -29.74
CA ILE A 10 -18.69 -39.96 -30.18
C ILE A 10 -19.53 -39.23 -29.12
N ILE A 11 -20.51 -39.89 -28.52
CA ILE A 11 -21.33 -39.29 -27.45
C ILE A 11 -20.47 -39.02 -26.19
N LEU A 12 -19.54 -39.89 -25.85
CA LEU A 12 -18.62 -39.71 -24.72
C LEU A 12 -17.62 -38.57 -25.00
N ALA A 13 -17.17 -38.37 -26.26
CA ALA A 13 -16.31 -37.26 -26.64
C ALA A 13 -17.03 -35.89 -26.65
N LEU A 14 -18.34 -35.88 -26.85
CA LEU A 14 -19.19 -34.69 -26.81
C LEU A 14 -19.55 -34.26 -25.37
N MET A 15 -19.32 -35.11 -24.38
CA MET A 15 -19.45 -34.82 -22.95
C MET A 15 -18.16 -34.28 -22.32
N VAL A 16 -17.35 -33.54 -23.08
CA VAL A 16 -16.28 -32.76 -22.50
C VAL A 16 -16.95 -31.68 -21.65
N PRO A 17 -16.82 -31.71 -20.32
CA PRO A 17 -17.37 -30.64 -19.48
C PRO A 17 -16.71 -29.35 -19.93
N THR A 18 -17.50 -28.41 -20.41
CA THR A 18 -17.08 -27.01 -20.47
C THR A 18 -16.79 -26.63 -19.03
N ALA A 19 -15.52 -26.74 -18.65
CA ALA A 19 -15.06 -26.29 -17.35
C ALA A 19 -15.37 -24.79 -17.27
N CYS A 20 -16.34 -24.42 -16.44
CA CYS A 20 -16.60 -23.03 -16.12
C CYS A 20 -15.35 -22.48 -15.46
N SER A 21 -14.58 -21.67 -16.17
CA SER A 21 -13.40 -20.97 -15.64
C SER A 21 -13.77 -20.06 -14.45
N ASP A 22 -15.00 -19.59 -14.44
CA ASP A 22 -15.51 -18.66 -13.42
C ASP A 22 -15.67 -19.29 -12.02
N TRP A 23 -15.71 -20.63 -11.91
CA TRP A 23 -15.80 -21.30 -10.60
C TRP A 23 -14.48 -21.26 -9.81
N LEU A 24 -13.35 -21.03 -10.48
CA LEU A 24 -12.01 -20.91 -9.86
C LEU A 24 -11.66 -19.48 -9.46
N VAL A 25 -12.46 -18.49 -9.89
CA VAL A 25 -12.30 -17.10 -9.46
C VAL A 25 -13.02 -16.93 -8.11
N LEU A 26 -12.28 -17.19 -7.02
CA LEU A 26 -12.74 -16.91 -5.68
C LEU A 26 -12.68 -15.40 -5.46
N ILE A 27 -13.78 -14.71 -5.74
CA ILE A 27 -13.96 -13.32 -5.32
C ILE A 27 -14.15 -13.35 -3.80
N PRO A 28 -13.27 -12.73 -3.00
CA PRO A 28 -13.48 -12.65 -1.56
C PRO A 28 -14.82 -11.97 -1.30
N PRO A 29 -15.73 -12.54 -0.48
CA PRO A 29 -17.07 -11.98 -0.29
C PRO A 29 -17.10 -10.60 0.38
N GLN A 30 -15.96 -10.04 0.74
CA GLN A 30 -15.80 -8.71 1.34
C GLN A 30 -14.52 -8.01 0.85
N GLY A 31 -13.88 -8.49 -0.23
CA GLY A 31 -12.67 -7.89 -0.79
C GLY A 31 -12.98 -7.06 -2.04
N LEU A 32 -12.50 -5.83 -2.08
CA LEU A 32 -12.42 -5.05 -3.31
C LEU A 32 -11.39 -5.73 -4.22
N ILE A 33 -11.78 -6.07 -5.45
CA ILE A 33 -10.85 -6.52 -6.46
C ILE A 33 -10.06 -5.28 -6.90
N ARG A 34 -8.74 -5.35 -6.83
CA ARG A 34 -7.84 -4.22 -7.10
C ARG A 34 -8.11 -3.59 -8.48
N GLU A 35 -8.38 -4.43 -9.48
CA GLU A 35 -8.67 -4.02 -10.86
C GLU A 35 -10.02 -3.30 -10.99
N GLU A 36 -10.96 -3.52 -10.07
CA GLU A 36 -12.28 -2.91 -10.07
C GLU A 36 -12.38 -1.70 -9.13
N PHE A 37 -11.36 -1.45 -8.32
CA PHE A 37 -11.37 -0.38 -7.32
C PHE A 37 -11.27 1.02 -7.98
N TRP A 38 -10.36 1.18 -8.94
CA TRP A 38 -10.01 2.49 -9.51
C TRP A 38 -10.98 2.93 -10.61
N GLN A 39 -12.19 3.43 -10.24
CA GLN A 39 -13.24 3.80 -11.18
C GLN A 39 -13.61 5.29 -11.17
N SER A 40 -13.41 5.98 -10.06
CA SER A 40 -13.88 7.35 -9.85
C SER A 40 -12.83 8.21 -9.15
N LYS A 41 -13.03 9.53 -9.21
CA LYS A 41 -12.20 10.48 -8.45
C LYS A 41 -12.31 10.28 -6.94
N GLU A 42 -13.46 9.80 -6.47
CA GLU A 42 -13.72 9.50 -5.07
C GLU A 42 -12.86 8.34 -4.58
N ASP A 43 -12.55 7.36 -5.45
CA ASP A 43 -11.63 6.27 -5.13
C ASP A 43 -10.19 6.80 -4.98
N VAL A 44 -9.78 7.69 -5.88
CA VAL A 44 -8.48 8.37 -5.78
C VAL A 44 -8.39 9.18 -4.48
N GLU A 45 -9.43 9.97 -4.16
CA GLU A 45 -9.51 10.75 -2.93
C GLU A 45 -9.43 9.86 -1.68
N ALA A 46 -10.13 8.73 -1.69
CA ALA A 46 -10.12 7.79 -0.57
C ALA A 46 -8.70 7.25 -0.28
N VAL A 47 -7.93 6.93 -1.33
CA VAL A 47 -6.55 6.45 -1.15
C VAL A 47 -5.61 7.58 -0.71
N VAL A 48 -5.79 8.81 -1.20
CA VAL A 48 -5.06 9.99 -0.71
C VAL A 48 -5.32 10.19 0.78
N MET A 49 -6.59 10.12 1.21
CA MET A 49 -6.95 10.25 2.63
C MET A 49 -6.37 9.09 3.46
N GLY A 50 -6.33 7.86 2.89
CA GLY A 50 -5.67 6.71 3.50
C GLY A 50 -4.18 6.97 3.73
N ALA A 51 -3.47 7.53 2.75
CA ALA A 51 -2.06 7.89 2.89
C ALA A 51 -1.82 8.91 4.02
N TYR A 52 -2.67 9.92 4.13
CA TYR A 52 -2.61 10.88 5.23
C TYR A 52 -2.92 10.25 6.59
N GLN A 53 -3.89 9.34 6.65
CA GLN A 53 -4.23 8.63 7.87
C GLN A 53 -3.06 7.77 8.37
N GLU A 54 -2.41 7.02 7.47
CA GLU A 54 -1.24 6.22 7.78
C GLU A 54 -0.06 7.10 8.25
N PHE A 55 0.14 8.25 7.60
CA PHE A 55 1.17 9.19 8.04
C PHE A 55 0.86 9.79 9.40
N ALA A 56 -0.39 10.18 9.66
CA ALA A 56 -0.82 10.73 10.95
C ALA A 56 -0.71 9.70 12.09
N ALA A 57 -0.88 8.41 11.79
CA ALA A 57 -0.71 7.34 12.77
C ALA A 57 0.75 7.18 13.26
N MET A 58 1.71 7.86 12.61
CA MET A 58 3.12 7.87 13.02
C MET A 58 3.49 9.05 13.93
N ASP A 59 2.54 9.85 14.42
CA ASP A 59 2.82 11.06 15.21
C ASP A 59 3.72 10.78 16.41
N GLU A 60 3.44 9.74 17.20
CA GLU A 60 4.28 9.30 18.31
C GLU A 60 5.69 8.91 17.86
N LEU A 61 5.79 8.16 16.76
CA LEU A 61 7.07 7.70 16.20
C LEU A 61 7.91 8.89 15.72
N LEU A 62 7.30 9.83 15.01
CA LEU A 62 7.96 11.05 14.53
C LEU A 62 8.44 11.93 15.67
N PHE A 63 7.62 12.07 16.73
CA PHE A 63 7.99 12.76 17.96
C PHE A 63 9.22 12.08 18.59
N LYS A 64 9.21 10.77 18.75
CA LYS A 64 10.34 10.02 19.32
C LYS A 64 11.62 10.20 18.51
N TYR A 65 11.54 10.18 17.18
CA TYR A 65 12.70 10.40 16.31
C TYR A 65 13.28 11.82 16.40
N GLY A 66 12.44 12.81 16.67
CA GLY A 66 12.86 14.19 16.88
C GLY A 66 13.33 14.44 18.29
N GLU A 67 12.41 14.37 19.22
CA GLU A 67 12.56 14.97 20.56
C GLU A 67 13.43 14.11 21.50
N ILE A 68 13.31 12.78 21.46
CA ILE A 68 14.15 11.91 22.31
C ILE A 68 15.60 11.95 21.84
N ARG A 69 15.84 11.89 20.53
CA ARG A 69 17.20 11.94 19.99
C ARG A 69 17.86 13.30 20.11
N ALA A 70 17.06 14.36 20.18
CA ALA A 70 17.54 15.72 20.34
C ALA A 70 17.78 16.11 21.81
N ASP A 71 17.57 15.21 22.76
CA ASP A 71 17.66 15.46 24.20
C ASP A 71 16.72 16.60 24.68
N MET A 72 15.57 16.73 23.99
CA MET A 72 14.58 17.76 24.30
C MET A 72 13.55 17.30 25.33
N VAL A 73 13.48 15.99 25.59
CA VAL A 73 12.59 15.36 26.57
C VAL A 73 13.34 14.44 27.50
N VAL A 74 12.94 14.42 28.76
CA VAL A 74 13.48 13.51 29.77
C VAL A 74 12.49 12.36 29.96
N GLY A 75 12.97 11.12 29.86
CA GLY A 75 12.17 9.93 30.10
C GLY A 75 11.73 9.80 31.54
N ASP A 76 10.49 9.34 31.76
CA ASP A 76 9.98 8.96 33.07
C ASP A 76 10.55 7.59 33.50
N VAL A 77 10.39 7.28 34.80
CA VAL A 77 10.76 5.98 35.39
C VAL A 77 10.07 4.79 34.73
N ASN A 78 8.94 5.01 34.07
CA ASN A 78 8.19 4.01 33.30
C ASN A 78 8.52 4.02 31.80
N GLN A 79 9.53 4.79 31.37
CA GLN A 79 9.94 4.85 29.98
C GLN A 79 10.26 3.44 29.45
N GLY A 80 9.76 3.13 28.24
CA GLY A 80 10.03 1.88 27.57
C GLY A 80 11.54 1.63 27.38
N ASN A 81 11.96 0.39 27.41
CA ASN A 81 13.38 0.05 27.27
C ASN A 81 13.97 0.55 25.95
N ASP A 82 13.20 0.50 24.86
CA ASP A 82 13.65 0.95 23.55
C ASP A 82 13.81 2.46 23.46
N ASP A 83 12.86 3.22 24.01
CA ASP A 83 12.95 4.68 24.12
C ASP A 83 14.17 5.11 24.94
N ARG A 84 14.44 4.42 26.03
CA ARG A 84 15.63 4.68 26.86
C ARG A 84 16.93 4.41 26.12
N LYS A 85 17.01 3.30 25.38
CA LYS A 85 18.18 2.99 24.54
C LYS A 85 18.41 4.06 23.47
N VAL A 86 17.33 4.62 22.89
CA VAL A 86 17.43 5.72 21.93
C VAL A 86 17.96 7.00 22.61
N ALA A 87 17.46 7.35 23.79
CA ALA A 87 17.93 8.50 24.58
C ALA A 87 19.42 8.35 24.95
N GLU A 88 19.87 7.14 25.29
CA GLU A 88 21.25 6.82 25.62
C GLU A 88 22.17 6.70 24.39
N GLY A 89 21.64 6.77 23.17
CA GLY A 89 22.40 6.56 21.94
C GLY A 89 22.74 5.09 21.64
N ASN A 90 22.17 4.13 22.38
CA ASN A 90 22.41 2.70 22.27
C ASN A 90 21.35 2.05 21.36
N ILE A 91 21.33 2.44 20.08
CA ILE A 91 20.31 1.99 19.11
C ILE A 91 20.84 0.78 18.34
N TYR A 92 20.19 -0.37 18.51
CA TYR A 92 20.46 -1.60 17.79
C TYR A 92 19.30 -1.93 16.84
N SER A 93 19.54 -2.79 15.86
CA SER A 93 18.55 -3.17 14.82
C SER A 93 17.31 -3.88 15.37
N ASP A 94 17.36 -4.42 16.57
CA ASP A 94 16.24 -5.04 17.30
C ASP A 94 15.35 -4.04 18.05
N ASN A 95 15.71 -2.75 18.06
CA ASN A 95 14.92 -1.71 18.67
C ASN A 95 13.63 -1.49 17.84
N SER A 96 12.48 -1.43 18.52
CA SER A 96 11.17 -1.26 17.88
C SER A 96 11.06 0.02 17.04
N LEU A 97 11.83 1.06 17.40
CA LEU A 97 11.90 2.31 16.64
C LEU A 97 12.70 2.18 15.32
N CYS A 98 13.36 1.03 15.06
CA CYS A 98 14.05 0.78 13.79
C CYS A 98 13.14 0.16 12.72
N ASN A 99 11.83 0.19 12.90
CA ASN A 99 10.87 -0.36 11.96
C ASN A 99 10.48 0.68 10.89
N TRP A 100 10.68 0.34 9.61
CA TRP A 100 10.38 1.21 8.46
C TRP A 100 8.98 1.00 7.87
N ASN A 101 8.27 -0.03 8.30
CA ASN A 101 7.03 -0.48 7.64
C ASN A 101 6.03 0.65 7.43
N GLN A 102 5.76 1.48 8.43
CA GLN A 102 4.77 2.54 8.30
C GLN A 102 5.16 3.57 7.23
N PHE A 103 6.44 3.93 7.12
CA PHE A 103 6.88 4.84 6.07
C PHE A 103 6.67 4.25 4.68
N TYR A 104 7.01 2.97 4.50
CA TYR A 104 6.81 2.30 3.21
C TYR A 104 5.35 2.03 2.91
N THR A 105 4.49 1.85 3.91
CA THR A 105 3.03 1.84 3.74
C THR A 105 2.54 3.17 3.17
N VAL A 106 2.96 4.31 3.72
CA VAL A 106 2.61 5.64 3.18
C VAL A 106 3.13 5.82 1.76
N ILE A 107 4.38 5.41 1.50
CA ILE A 107 5.00 5.49 0.17
C ILE A 107 4.21 4.65 -0.83
N ASP A 108 3.76 3.47 -0.45
CA ASP A 108 2.98 2.57 -1.29
C ASP A 108 1.62 3.19 -1.66
N TYR A 109 0.86 3.72 -0.69
CA TYR A 109 -0.36 4.48 -0.97
C TYR A 109 -0.12 5.63 -1.95
N CYS A 110 0.96 6.39 -1.76
CA CYS A 110 1.32 7.46 -2.68
C CYS A 110 1.62 6.94 -4.09
N ASN A 111 2.37 5.84 -4.21
CA ASN A 111 2.69 5.21 -5.49
C ASN A 111 1.44 4.70 -6.19
N GLU A 112 0.48 4.10 -5.44
CA GLU A 112 -0.81 3.67 -5.97
C GLU A 112 -1.58 4.83 -6.60
N VAL A 113 -1.68 5.97 -5.93
CA VAL A 113 -2.35 7.17 -6.47
C VAL A 113 -1.62 7.67 -7.71
N ILE A 114 -0.29 7.76 -7.67
CA ILE A 114 0.51 8.26 -8.80
C ILE A 114 0.32 7.39 -10.05
N LYS A 115 0.26 6.06 -9.85
CA LYS A 115 0.06 5.10 -10.95
C LYS A 115 -1.35 5.15 -11.50
N ASN A 116 -2.37 5.18 -10.64
CA ASN A 116 -3.76 4.93 -11.03
C ASN A 116 -4.58 6.20 -11.32
N ALA A 117 -4.30 7.35 -10.71
CA ALA A 117 -5.08 8.57 -10.94
C ALA A 117 -5.17 8.99 -12.43
N PRO A 118 -4.09 8.88 -13.26
CA PRO A 118 -4.21 9.15 -14.69
C PRO A 118 -5.10 8.17 -15.45
N GLU A 119 -5.20 6.92 -15.00
CA GLU A 119 -6.07 5.90 -15.61
C GLU A 119 -7.53 6.14 -15.22
N VAL A 120 -7.80 6.45 -13.95
CA VAL A 120 -9.14 6.85 -13.46
C VAL A 120 -9.67 8.04 -14.26
N LYS A 121 -8.83 9.03 -14.55
CA LYS A 121 -9.24 10.18 -15.35
C LYS A 121 -9.74 9.82 -16.75
N LYS A 122 -9.28 8.70 -17.34
CA LYS A 122 -9.72 8.26 -18.66
C LYS A 122 -11.16 7.69 -18.64
N VAL A 123 -11.59 7.19 -17.49
CA VAL A 123 -12.91 6.56 -17.31
C VAL A 123 -13.91 7.46 -16.61
N ASP A 124 -13.46 8.32 -15.69
CA ASP A 124 -14.30 9.31 -15.00
C ASP A 124 -14.18 10.69 -15.66
N ASN A 125 -15.20 11.07 -16.44
CA ASN A 125 -15.26 12.37 -17.09
C ASN A 125 -15.45 13.55 -16.12
N THR A 126 -15.80 13.30 -14.84
CA THR A 126 -15.94 14.33 -13.81
C THR A 126 -14.61 14.65 -13.13
N PHE A 127 -13.62 13.78 -13.30
CA PHE A 127 -12.28 13.95 -12.76
C PHE A 127 -11.47 14.92 -13.63
N THR A 128 -11.47 16.20 -13.26
CA THR A 128 -10.78 17.24 -14.00
C THR A 128 -9.26 17.18 -13.85
N ASP A 129 -8.50 17.74 -14.81
CA ASP A 129 -7.04 17.89 -14.70
C ASP A 129 -6.64 18.68 -13.46
N TYR A 130 -7.42 19.68 -13.09
CA TYR A 130 -7.17 20.48 -11.89
C TYR A 130 -7.25 19.62 -10.61
N ALA A 131 -8.30 18.81 -10.46
CA ALA A 131 -8.47 17.94 -9.30
C ALA A 131 -7.39 16.85 -9.27
N MET A 132 -7.12 16.19 -10.41
CA MET A 132 -6.09 15.17 -10.51
C MET A 132 -4.70 15.72 -10.12
N ASN A 133 -4.32 16.87 -10.67
CA ASN A 133 -3.05 17.50 -10.34
C ASN A 133 -2.98 17.93 -8.87
N GLY A 134 -4.11 18.29 -8.25
CA GLY A 134 -4.22 18.54 -6.83
C GLY A 134 -3.81 17.31 -6.02
N TYR A 135 -4.48 16.19 -6.23
CA TYR A 135 -4.16 14.93 -5.54
C TYR A 135 -2.74 14.43 -5.81
N LEU A 136 -2.28 14.51 -7.07
CA LEU A 136 -0.89 14.16 -7.40
C LEU A 136 0.12 15.02 -6.65
N SER A 137 -0.12 16.32 -6.53
CA SER A 137 0.76 17.23 -5.78
C SER A 137 0.85 16.84 -4.30
N GLU A 138 -0.28 16.50 -3.70
CA GLU A 138 -0.37 16.07 -2.30
C GLU A 138 0.42 14.78 -2.07
N VAL A 139 0.23 13.75 -2.88
CA VAL A 139 0.92 12.47 -2.70
C VAL A 139 2.41 12.55 -3.03
N TYR A 140 2.82 13.38 -4.01
CA TYR A 140 4.23 13.63 -4.26
C TYR A 140 4.91 14.30 -3.06
N TRP A 141 4.22 15.29 -2.47
CA TRP A 141 4.71 15.96 -1.27
C TRP A 141 4.81 14.99 -0.09
N LEU A 142 3.76 14.19 0.16
CA LEU A 142 3.71 13.26 1.28
C LEU A 142 4.77 12.16 1.13
N ARG A 143 4.95 11.61 -0.10
CA ARG A 143 6.01 10.65 -0.39
C ARG A 143 7.40 11.26 -0.16
N GLY A 144 7.60 12.49 -0.60
CA GLY A 144 8.84 13.23 -0.35
C GLY A 144 9.11 13.43 1.14
N LEU A 145 8.07 13.73 1.94
CA LEU A 145 8.18 13.88 3.38
C LEU A 145 8.52 12.55 4.07
N ALA A 146 7.89 11.44 3.66
CA ALA A 146 8.20 10.10 4.17
C ALA A 146 9.68 9.73 3.91
N TYR A 147 10.18 9.95 2.70
CA TYR A 147 11.59 9.73 2.37
C TYR A 147 12.53 10.68 3.13
N PHE A 148 12.13 11.93 3.34
CA PHE A 148 12.92 12.87 4.13
C PHE A 148 13.15 12.36 5.56
N TYR A 149 12.10 11.83 6.21
CA TYR A 149 12.24 11.23 7.54
C TYR A 149 13.10 9.96 7.50
N LEU A 150 12.88 9.07 6.53
CA LEU A 150 13.66 7.84 6.37
C LEU A 150 15.16 8.15 6.26
N VAL A 151 15.54 9.03 5.33
CA VAL A 151 16.95 9.40 5.12
C VAL A 151 17.54 10.10 6.33
N ARG A 152 16.78 11.00 6.96
CA ARG A 152 17.24 11.74 8.15
C ARG A 152 17.49 10.82 9.35
N VAL A 153 16.68 9.77 9.51
CA VAL A 153 16.74 8.87 10.68
C VAL A 153 17.66 7.69 10.43
N PHE A 154 17.62 7.08 9.24
CA PHE A 154 18.26 5.81 8.93
C PHE A 154 19.43 5.93 7.93
N GLY A 155 19.58 7.05 7.23
CA GLY A 155 20.58 7.21 6.18
C GLY A 155 20.11 6.60 4.85
N ASP A 156 20.91 5.73 4.26
CA ASP A 156 20.58 5.12 2.98
C ASP A 156 19.41 4.13 3.11
N VAL A 157 18.39 4.35 2.29
CA VAL A 157 17.15 3.54 2.27
C VAL A 157 16.76 3.17 0.85
N PRO A 158 16.06 2.05 0.62
CA PRO A 158 15.56 1.68 -0.71
C PRO A 158 14.64 2.76 -1.28
N TYR A 159 14.88 3.18 -2.52
CA TYR A 159 14.04 4.14 -3.23
C TYR A 159 13.03 3.41 -4.12
N ILE A 160 11.77 3.32 -3.67
CA ILE A 160 10.67 2.60 -4.32
C ILE A 160 9.68 3.62 -4.86
N THR A 161 9.43 3.59 -6.17
CA THR A 161 8.54 4.53 -6.86
C THR A 161 7.32 3.87 -7.50
N GLU A 162 7.28 2.54 -7.49
CA GLU A 162 6.16 1.75 -7.98
C GLU A 162 5.41 1.12 -6.81
N PRO A 163 4.10 0.90 -6.94
CA PRO A 163 3.32 0.18 -5.94
C PRO A 163 3.81 -1.25 -5.77
N THR A 164 3.68 -1.77 -4.57
CA THR A 164 3.97 -3.18 -4.27
C THR A 164 2.90 -4.07 -4.91
N GLU A 165 3.30 -4.93 -5.83
CA GLU A 165 2.42 -5.97 -6.37
C GLU A 165 2.34 -7.10 -5.34
N THR A 166 1.18 -7.26 -4.71
CA THR A 166 0.87 -8.46 -3.91
C THR A 166 0.16 -9.46 -4.80
N ASP A 167 0.84 -10.59 -5.07
CA ASP A 167 0.25 -11.76 -5.74
C ASP A 167 -0.91 -12.36 -4.93
#